data_8a5764f422c21d5dcaacff2d33b9a153
#
_entry.id   8a5764f422c21d5dcaacff2d33b9a153
#
_cell.length_a   1.000
_cell.length_b   1.000
_cell.length_c   1.000
_cell.angle_alpha   90.00
_cell.angle_beta   90.00
_cell.angle_gamma   90.00
#
_symmetry.space_group_name_H-M   'P 1'
#
loop_
_entity.id
_entity.type
_entity.pdbx_description
1 polymer ?
#
loop_
_entity_poly.entity_id
_entity_poly.type
_entity_poly.pdbx_seq_one_letter_code
_entity_poly.pdbx_strand_id
1 'polypeptide(L)'
;DELKLPILKKTPKGQPSTNEDVMTQLAENHELPSLILSFRNLLKLKNTYTDKLGAQVSSVSERLHTSYNQTITITGRLSSSSPNLQNIPIRTADGKKIRSAFVPRQGFKLFSADYSQIELRIMAHLSDDSEMIKSFVDGEDIHSSTARKVFNTKGEPSSDERRAAKAINFGLIYGISAY
;
A
#
# COMPACT_ATOMS: atom_id res chain seq x y z
N ASP A 1 18.54 -0.04 -26.46
CA ASP A 1 19.84 0.27 -27.08
C ASP A 1 19.85 1.54 -27.94
N GLU A 2 18.76 1.84 -28.67
CA GLU A 2 18.69 3.05 -29.53
C GLU A 2 18.77 4.36 -28.72
N LEU A 3 18.16 4.41 -27.55
CA LEU A 3 18.14 5.62 -26.70
C LEU A 3 19.37 5.76 -25.81
N LYS A 4 20.31 4.78 -25.82
CA LYS A 4 21.55 4.77 -25.01
C LYS A 4 21.32 5.11 -23.52
N LEU A 5 20.17 4.74 -22.97
CA LEU A 5 19.89 4.93 -21.55
C LEU A 5 20.83 4.06 -20.70
N PRO A 6 21.29 4.52 -19.53
CA PRO A 6 22.19 3.77 -18.67
C PRO A 6 21.50 2.51 -18.11
N ILE A 7 22.26 1.43 -17.99
CA ILE A 7 21.82 0.21 -17.32
C ILE A 7 22.04 0.37 -15.83
N LEU A 8 21.01 0.74 -15.08
CA LEU A 8 21.11 0.97 -13.63
C LEU A 8 21.09 -0.33 -12.83
N LYS A 9 20.39 -1.35 -13.32
CA LYS A 9 20.27 -2.65 -12.63
C LYS A 9 20.09 -3.77 -13.65
N LYS A 10 20.57 -4.96 -13.34
CA LYS A 10 20.33 -6.17 -14.13
C LYS A 10 19.40 -7.14 -13.41
N THR A 11 18.65 -7.91 -14.18
CA THR A 11 17.88 -9.04 -13.66
C THR A 11 18.80 -10.21 -13.29
N PRO A 12 18.35 -11.21 -12.53
CA PRO A 12 19.16 -12.41 -12.23
C PRO A 12 19.66 -13.15 -13.49
N LYS A 13 19.00 -12.96 -14.61
CA LYS A 13 19.40 -13.53 -15.92
C LYS A 13 20.34 -12.62 -16.71
N GLY A 14 20.88 -11.54 -16.11
CA GLY A 14 21.83 -10.63 -16.73
C GLY A 14 21.24 -9.58 -17.67
N GLN A 15 19.94 -9.59 -17.93
CA GLN A 15 19.27 -8.60 -18.79
C GLN A 15 19.09 -7.26 -18.04
N PRO A 16 19.09 -6.10 -18.75
CA PRO A 16 18.73 -4.83 -18.14
C PRO A 16 17.38 -4.89 -17.43
N SER A 17 17.33 -4.46 -16.19
CA SER A 17 16.07 -4.39 -15.45
C SER A 17 15.25 -3.18 -15.91
N THR A 18 13.95 -3.38 -16.02
CA THR A 18 12.97 -2.33 -16.29
C THR A 18 11.90 -2.28 -15.20
N ASN A 19 12.28 -2.65 -13.96
CA ASN A 19 11.37 -2.53 -12.81
C ASN A 19 10.99 -1.06 -12.53
N GLU A 20 10.02 -0.86 -11.65
CA GLU A 20 9.47 0.46 -11.37
C GLU A 20 10.53 1.45 -10.90
N ASP A 21 11.42 1.03 -9.97
CA ASP A 21 12.49 1.89 -9.42
C ASP A 21 13.46 2.35 -10.51
N VAL A 22 13.90 1.42 -11.37
CA VAL A 22 14.80 1.73 -12.49
C VAL A 22 14.14 2.68 -13.49
N MET A 23 12.87 2.40 -13.84
CA MET A 23 12.15 3.25 -14.80
C MET A 23 11.87 4.63 -14.21
N THR A 24 11.63 4.76 -12.91
CA THR A 24 11.45 6.04 -12.23
C THR A 24 12.73 6.87 -12.28
N GLN A 25 13.88 6.29 -11.98
CA GLN A 25 15.16 6.99 -12.09
C GLN A 25 15.50 7.39 -13.52
N LEU A 26 15.22 6.54 -14.50
CA LEU A 26 15.44 6.85 -15.91
C LEU A 26 14.47 7.94 -16.44
N ALA A 27 13.30 8.07 -15.83
CA ALA A 27 12.31 9.09 -16.18
C ALA A 27 12.79 10.52 -15.87
N GLU A 28 13.78 10.68 -14.98
CA GLU A 28 14.41 11.98 -14.71
C GLU A 28 15.20 12.51 -15.91
N ASN A 29 15.69 11.62 -16.77
CA ASN A 29 16.56 11.96 -17.89
C ASN A 29 15.93 11.76 -19.27
N HIS A 30 14.78 11.11 -19.37
CA HIS A 30 14.12 10.83 -20.64
C HIS A 30 12.61 10.58 -20.45
N GLU A 31 11.81 11.04 -21.41
CA GLU A 31 10.35 10.94 -21.37
C GLU A 31 9.83 9.50 -21.50
N LEU A 32 10.46 8.66 -22.32
CA LEU A 32 9.96 7.30 -22.60
C LEU A 32 9.76 6.43 -21.35
N PRO A 33 10.66 6.38 -20.35
CA PRO A 33 10.42 5.65 -19.11
C PRO A 33 9.14 6.09 -18.38
N SER A 34 8.86 7.39 -18.35
CA SER A 34 7.63 7.94 -17.76
C SER A 34 6.37 7.45 -18.48
N LEU A 35 6.38 7.45 -19.82
CA LEU A 35 5.29 6.92 -20.64
C LEU A 35 5.08 5.41 -20.41
N ILE A 36 6.17 4.64 -20.31
CA ILE A 36 6.10 3.21 -20.01
C ILE A 36 5.51 2.96 -18.63
N LEU A 37 5.90 3.73 -17.61
CA LEU A 37 5.31 3.63 -16.27
C LEU A 37 3.81 3.91 -16.30
N SER A 38 3.40 4.98 -16.96
CA SER A 38 1.99 5.36 -17.13
C SER A 38 1.21 4.27 -17.85
N PHE A 39 1.74 3.75 -18.96
CA PHE A 39 1.13 2.64 -19.71
C PHE A 39 0.98 1.37 -18.85
N ARG A 40 2.03 0.99 -18.12
CA ARG A 40 1.99 -0.19 -17.23
C ARG A 40 0.96 -0.04 -16.12
N ASN A 41 0.82 1.16 -15.54
CA ASN A 41 -0.19 1.43 -14.53
C ASN A 41 -1.60 1.28 -15.08
N LEU A 42 -1.89 1.88 -16.23
CA LEU A 42 -3.19 1.76 -16.89
C LEU A 42 -3.49 0.31 -17.30
N LEU A 43 -2.49 -0.37 -17.86
CA LEU A 43 -2.62 -1.78 -18.26
C LEU A 43 -2.90 -2.70 -17.06
N LYS A 44 -2.24 -2.45 -15.93
CA LYS A 44 -2.50 -3.15 -14.67
C LYS A 44 -3.94 -2.92 -14.18
N LEU A 45 -4.41 -1.67 -14.19
CA LEU A 45 -5.79 -1.35 -13.82
C LEU A 45 -6.79 -2.05 -14.75
N LYS A 46 -6.55 -1.98 -16.05
CA LYS A 46 -7.37 -2.64 -17.06
C LYS A 46 -7.43 -4.14 -16.82
N ASN A 47 -6.30 -4.82 -16.84
CA ASN A 47 -6.23 -6.27 -16.77
C ASN A 47 -6.66 -6.85 -15.43
N THR A 48 -6.48 -6.12 -14.33
CA THR A 48 -6.78 -6.63 -12.98
C THR A 48 -8.21 -6.32 -12.57
N TYR A 49 -8.72 -5.16 -12.93
CA TYR A 49 -10.00 -4.68 -12.43
C TYR A 49 -11.07 -4.61 -13.52
N THR A 50 -10.90 -3.78 -14.57
CA THR A 50 -12.00 -3.55 -15.52
C THR A 50 -12.36 -4.79 -16.32
N ASP A 51 -11.39 -5.54 -16.77
CA ASP A 51 -11.66 -6.74 -17.60
C ASP A 51 -12.03 -7.95 -16.74
N LYS A 52 -11.35 -8.15 -15.60
CA LYS A 52 -11.54 -9.37 -14.81
C LYS A 52 -12.69 -9.30 -13.83
N LEU A 53 -12.93 -8.16 -13.16
CA LEU A 53 -13.98 -8.09 -12.16
C LEU A 53 -15.38 -8.26 -12.77
N GLY A 54 -15.62 -7.63 -13.92
CA GLY A 54 -16.89 -7.79 -14.64
C GLY A 54 -17.19 -9.25 -14.99
N ALA A 55 -16.17 -9.98 -15.44
CA ALA A 55 -16.28 -11.39 -15.78
C ALA A 55 -16.51 -12.33 -14.56
N GLN A 56 -16.23 -11.86 -13.34
CA GLN A 56 -16.40 -12.61 -12.10
C GLN A 56 -17.71 -12.31 -11.37
N VAL A 57 -18.54 -11.42 -11.92
CA VAL A 57 -19.87 -11.17 -11.37
C VAL A 57 -20.71 -12.43 -11.57
N SER A 58 -21.29 -12.92 -10.48
CA SER A 58 -22.18 -14.10 -10.50
C SER A 58 -23.44 -13.78 -11.29
N SER A 59 -23.78 -14.64 -12.25
CA SER A 59 -25.03 -14.54 -13.03
C SER A 59 -26.31 -14.77 -12.20
N VAL A 60 -26.17 -15.37 -11.02
CA VAL A 60 -27.29 -15.66 -10.13
C VAL A 60 -27.57 -14.52 -9.16
N SER A 61 -26.52 -13.98 -8.55
CA SER A 61 -26.65 -12.94 -7.52
C SER A 61 -26.38 -11.52 -8.02
N GLU A 62 -25.87 -11.38 -9.25
CA GLU A 62 -25.41 -10.13 -9.86
C GLU A 62 -24.37 -9.39 -9.01
N ARG A 63 -23.56 -10.16 -8.24
CA ARG A 63 -22.57 -9.64 -7.29
C ARG A 63 -21.23 -10.32 -7.44
N LEU A 64 -20.20 -9.62 -6.97
CA LEU A 64 -18.87 -10.21 -6.76
C LEU A 64 -18.83 -10.94 -5.41
N HIS A 65 -18.29 -12.15 -5.41
CA HIS A 65 -18.06 -12.96 -4.23
C HIS A 65 -16.59 -13.33 -4.16
N THR A 66 -15.92 -12.92 -3.09
CA THR A 66 -14.54 -13.31 -2.82
C THR A 66 -14.48 -14.43 -1.80
N SER A 67 -13.37 -15.15 -1.76
CA SER A 67 -13.03 -16.09 -0.69
C SER A 67 -12.01 -15.45 0.24
N TYR A 68 -12.29 -15.41 1.54
CA TYR A 68 -11.35 -14.99 2.57
C TYR A 68 -10.68 -16.21 3.20
N ASN A 69 -9.34 -16.20 3.23
CA ASN A 69 -8.54 -17.28 3.76
C ASN A 69 -7.79 -16.82 5.00
N GLN A 70 -7.86 -17.58 6.08
CA GLN A 70 -7.27 -17.25 7.38
C GLN A 70 -5.86 -17.85 7.59
N THR A 71 -5.46 -18.82 6.77
CA THR A 71 -4.27 -19.66 7.02
C THR A 71 -3.17 -19.49 5.98
N ILE A 72 -3.31 -18.57 5.03
CA ILE A 72 -2.35 -18.42 3.92
C ILE A 72 -1.19 -17.49 4.27
N THR A 73 -1.46 -16.42 5.02
CA THR A 73 -0.42 -15.44 5.36
C THR A 73 0.34 -15.85 6.62
N ILE A 74 1.65 -15.72 6.60
CA ILE A 74 2.49 -16.00 7.78
C ILE A 74 2.29 -14.99 8.92
N THR A 75 1.70 -13.83 8.61
CA THR A 75 1.44 -12.74 9.57
C THR A 75 0.10 -12.88 10.29
N GLY A 76 -0.71 -13.91 9.99
CA GLY A 76 -2.06 -14.07 10.53
C GLY A 76 -3.12 -13.13 9.92
N ARG A 77 -2.76 -12.29 8.94
CA ARG A 77 -3.74 -11.46 8.21
C ARG A 77 -4.60 -12.32 7.30
N LEU A 78 -5.83 -11.88 7.04
CA LEU A 78 -6.67 -12.48 6.00
C LEU A 78 -6.04 -12.24 4.62
N SER A 79 -6.18 -13.20 3.73
CA SER A 79 -6.00 -13.01 2.29
C SER A 79 -7.34 -13.14 1.57
N SER A 80 -7.47 -12.47 0.44
CA SER A 80 -8.67 -12.48 -0.39
C SER A 80 -8.33 -12.99 -1.78
N SER A 81 -9.15 -13.92 -2.32
CA SER A 81 -8.93 -14.53 -3.63
C SER A 81 -10.23 -14.74 -4.39
N SER A 82 -10.14 -14.72 -5.71
CA SER A 82 -11.20 -15.01 -6.67
C SER A 82 -12.49 -14.17 -6.49
N PRO A 83 -12.40 -12.83 -6.57
CA PRO A 83 -11.27 -11.94 -6.80
C PRO A 83 -10.57 -11.49 -5.51
N ASN A 84 -9.33 -10.99 -5.63
CA ASN A 84 -8.67 -10.32 -4.51
C ASN A 84 -9.24 -8.91 -4.35
N LEU A 85 -10.10 -8.69 -3.36
CA LEU A 85 -10.72 -7.40 -3.04
C LEU A 85 -9.92 -6.54 -2.06
N GLN A 86 -8.82 -7.06 -1.48
CA GLN A 86 -7.95 -6.30 -0.57
C GLN A 86 -7.01 -5.33 -1.30
N ASN A 87 -6.82 -5.51 -2.61
CA ASN A 87 -5.88 -4.72 -3.42
C ASN A 87 -6.57 -3.67 -4.30
N ILE A 88 -7.82 -3.32 -4.03
CA ILE A 88 -8.54 -2.29 -4.79
C ILE A 88 -7.80 -0.96 -4.61
N PRO A 89 -7.36 -0.31 -5.70
CA PRO A 89 -6.55 0.89 -5.61
C PRO A 89 -7.34 2.07 -5.03
N ILE A 90 -6.65 2.92 -4.25
CA ILE A 90 -7.25 4.09 -3.61
C ILE A 90 -6.42 5.37 -3.77
N ARG A 91 -5.13 5.24 -4.13
CA ARG A 91 -4.21 6.39 -4.11
C ARG A 91 -4.33 7.28 -5.35
N THR A 92 -4.53 6.69 -6.52
CA THR A 92 -4.61 7.41 -7.79
C THR A 92 -6.04 7.80 -8.14
N ALA A 93 -6.22 8.81 -8.98
CA ALA A 93 -7.54 9.24 -9.46
C ALA A 93 -8.30 8.11 -10.17
N ASP A 94 -7.61 7.35 -11.03
CA ASP A 94 -8.21 6.21 -11.73
C ASP A 94 -8.51 5.04 -10.79
N GLY A 95 -7.65 4.81 -9.78
CA GLY A 95 -7.92 3.84 -8.72
C GLY A 95 -9.18 4.19 -7.92
N LYS A 96 -9.40 5.46 -7.62
CA LYS A 96 -10.63 5.92 -6.95
C LYS A 96 -11.87 5.70 -7.83
N LYS A 97 -11.79 5.87 -9.15
CA LYS A 97 -12.88 5.56 -10.08
C LYS A 97 -13.24 4.07 -10.04
N ILE A 98 -12.24 3.18 -10.05
CA ILE A 98 -12.47 1.74 -9.91
C ILE A 98 -13.16 1.44 -8.58
N ARG A 99 -12.70 2.04 -7.49
CA ARG A 99 -13.31 1.85 -6.17
C ARG A 99 -14.76 2.35 -6.12
N SER A 100 -15.11 3.43 -6.79
CA SER A 100 -16.47 3.97 -6.85
C SER A 100 -17.45 3.08 -7.63
N ALA A 101 -16.95 2.13 -8.43
CA ALA A 101 -17.79 1.15 -9.12
C ALA A 101 -18.35 0.07 -8.18
N PHE A 102 -17.78 -0.08 -6.97
CA PHE A 102 -18.32 -0.97 -5.96
C PHE A 102 -19.49 -0.29 -5.25
N VAL A 103 -20.69 -0.75 -5.54
CA VAL A 103 -21.94 -0.19 -5.01
C VAL A 103 -22.65 -1.17 -4.10
N PRO A 104 -23.38 -0.71 -3.10
CA PRO A 104 -24.20 -1.58 -2.26
C PRO A 104 -25.41 -2.10 -3.05
N ARG A 105 -26.02 -3.19 -2.56
CA ARG A 105 -27.34 -3.64 -3.03
C ARG A 105 -28.36 -2.53 -2.78
N GLN A 106 -29.39 -2.49 -3.61
CA GLN A 106 -30.51 -1.56 -3.43
C GLN A 106 -31.10 -1.67 -2.00
N GLY A 107 -31.31 -0.54 -1.35
CA GLY A 107 -31.77 -0.48 0.05
C GLY A 107 -30.67 -0.69 1.11
N PHE A 108 -29.44 -0.94 0.72
CA PHE A 108 -28.28 -1.11 1.62
C PHE A 108 -27.29 0.04 1.47
N LYS A 109 -26.39 0.15 2.44
CA LYS A 109 -25.26 1.09 2.42
C LYS A 109 -23.95 0.31 2.57
N LEU A 110 -22.89 0.82 1.97
CA LEU A 110 -21.54 0.38 2.30
C LEU A 110 -21.14 1.01 3.63
N PHE A 111 -20.69 0.17 4.56
CA PHE A 111 -20.12 0.58 5.82
C PHE A 111 -18.62 0.23 5.80
N SER A 112 -17.79 1.16 6.20
CA SER A 112 -16.34 0.93 6.34
C SER A 112 -15.92 1.38 7.73
N ALA A 113 -15.23 0.49 8.45
CA ALA A 113 -14.61 0.79 9.72
C ALA A 113 -13.18 0.25 9.72
N ASP A 114 -12.25 1.04 10.25
CA ASP A 114 -10.85 0.65 10.36
C ASP A 114 -10.34 0.97 11.76
N TYR A 115 -9.63 0.03 12.35
CA TYR A 115 -8.99 0.26 13.63
C TYR A 115 -7.78 1.17 13.48
N SER A 116 -7.82 2.33 14.13
CA SER A 116 -6.69 3.26 14.08
C SER A 116 -5.44 2.65 14.71
N GLN A 117 -4.42 2.41 13.89
CA GLN A 117 -3.08 1.98 14.30
C GLN A 117 -3.06 0.70 15.17
N ILE A 118 -3.94 -0.26 14.86
CA ILE A 118 -4.16 -1.44 15.73
C ILE A 118 -2.89 -2.24 15.98
N GLU A 119 -2.04 -2.41 14.96
CA GLU A 119 -0.79 -3.16 15.09
C GLU A 119 0.17 -2.51 16.08
N LEU A 120 0.29 -1.19 16.06
CA LEU A 120 1.09 -0.43 17.03
C LEU A 120 0.50 -0.46 18.44
N ARG A 121 -0.83 -0.46 18.57
CA ARG A 121 -1.50 -0.60 19.85
C ARG A 121 -1.28 -1.98 20.47
N ILE A 122 -1.35 -3.03 19.66
CA ILE A 122 -1.04 -4.40 20.10
C ILE A 122 0.43 -4.49 20.50
N MET A 123 1.33 -3.91 19.72
CA MET A 123 2.76 -3.89 20.03
C MET A 123 3.03 -3.16 21.35
N ALA A 124 2.46 -1.98 21.56
CA ALA A 124 2.58 -1.24 22.82
C ALA A 124 2.12 -2.07 24.02
N HIS A 125 0.99 -2.78 23.88
CA HIS A 125 0.47 -3.66 24.91
C HIS A 125 1.37 -4.86 25.22
N LEU A 126 1.86 -5.53 24.16
CA LEU A 126 2.69 -6.73 24.33
C LEU A 126 4.12 -6.42 24.79
N SER A 127 4.68 -5.27 24.41
CA SER A 127 6.01 -4.82 24.85
C SER A 127 6.02 -4.13 26.20
N ASP A 128 4.86 -3.74 26.70
CA ASP A 128 4.69 -2.91 27.91
C ASP A 128 5.50 -1.59 27.84
N ASP A 129 5.68 -1.06 26.62
CA ASP A 129 6.40 0.20 26.39
C ASP A 129 5.58 1.37 26.91
N SER A 130 6.03 1.93 28.03
CA SER A 130 5.32 2.99 28.75
C SER A 130 5.12 4.26 27.93
N GLU A 131 6.05 4.58 27.03
CA GLU A 131 5.94 5.78 26.18
C GLU A 131 4.94 5.59 25.04
N MET A 132 4.94 4.42 24.41
CA MET A 132 3.93 4.07 23.40
C MET A 132 2.54 4.04 24.04
N ILE A 133 2.41 3.38 25.19
CA ILE A 133 1.13 3.31 25.92
C ILE A 133 0.64 4.71 26.25
N LYS A 134 1.52 5.55 26.82
CA LYS A 134 1.20 6.94 27.15
C LYS A 134 0.74 7.72 25.92
N SER A 135 1.46 7.66 24.81
CA SER A 135 1.07 8.35 23.58
C SER A 135 -0.33 7.95 23.10
N PHE A 136 -0.70 6.67 23.23
CA PHE A 136 -2.04 6.21 22.87
C PHE A 136 -3.12 6.64 23.87
N VAL A 137 -2.81 6.70 25.17
CA VAL A 137 -3.73 7.18 26.19
C VAL A 137 -3.99 8.68 26.04
N ASP A 138 -2.94 9.44 25.77
CA ASP A 138 -3.02 10.89 25.55
C ASP A 138 -3.63 11.26 24.18
N GLY A 139 -3.93 10.26 23.34
CA GLY A 139 -4.51 10.48 22.01
C GLY A 139 -3.54 11.06 20.99
N GLU A 140 -2.23 10.97 21.27
CA GLU A 140 -1.21 11.46 20.35
C GLU A 140 -1.07 10.56 19.09
N ASP A 141 -0.72 11.18 17.96
CA ASP A 141 -0.32 10.42 16.80
C ASP A 141 1.09 9.84 17.00
N ILE A 142 1.17 8.53 17.16
CA ILE A 142 2.42 7.81 17.42
C ILE A 142 3.49 8.07 16.33
N HIS A 143 3.09 8.28 15.07
CA HIS A 143 4.03 8.60 14.01
C HIS A 143 4.61 10.00 14.16
N SER A 144 3.80 10.96 14.60
CA SER A 144 4.27 12.31 14.92
C SER A 144 5.16 12.31 16.18
N SER A 145 4.81 11.54 17.18
CA SER A 145 5.65 11.36 18.38
C SER A 145 7.01 10.76 18.03
N THR A 146 7.03 9.71 17.21
CA THR A 146 8.29 9.11 16.71
C THR A 146 9.08 10.09 15.84
N ALA A 147 8.42 10.85 14.97
CA ALA A 147 9.08 11.85 14.13
C ALA A 147 9.77 12.92 14.96
N ARG A 148 9.09 13.46 15.98
CA ARG A 148 9.70 14.43 16.91
C ARG A 148 10.99 13.90 17.54
N LYS A 149 10.98 12.63 17.96
CA LYS A 149 12.15 11.99 18.60
C LYS A 149 13.29 11.73 17.60
N VAL A 150 12.98 11.15 16.45
CA VAL A 150 14.00 10.73 15.45
C VAL A 150 14.63 11.94 14.78
N PHE A 151 13.86 12.95 14.43
CA PHE A 151 14.34 14.13 13.70
C PHE A 151 14.60 15.35 14.61
N ASN A 152 14.44 15.21 15.94
CA ASN A 152 14.57 16.31 16.90
C ASN A 152 13.69 17.52 16.55
N THR A 153 12.52 17.28 15.94
CA THR A 153 11.61 18.34 15.50
C THR A 153 10.93 19.00 16.69
N LYS A 154 11.08 20.32 16.79
CA LYS A 154 10.39 21.13 17.80
C LYS A 154 9.01 21.55 17.23
N GLY A 155 7.92 21.03 17.77
CA GLY A 155 6.57 21.29 17.33
C GLY A 155 5.95 20.16 16.48
N GLU A 156 5.07 20.50 15.54
CA GLU A 156 4.44 19.51 14.66
C GLU A 156 5.40 19.10 13.54
N PRO A 157 5.64 17.77 13.38
CA PRO A 157 6.48 17.27 12.30
C PRO A 157 5.87 17.54 10.92
N SER A 158 6.72 17.75 9.93
CA SER A 158 6.30 17.83 8.54
C SER A 158 5.67 16.52 8.06
N SER A 159 4.89 16.59 6.97
CA SER A 159 4.29 15.39 6.36
C SER A 159 5.34 14.35 5.95
N ASP A 160 6.52 14.78 5.55
CA ASP A 160 7.63 13.91 5.16
C ASP A 160 8.29 13.25 6.34
N GLU A 161 8.57 13.99 7.42
CA GLU A 161 9.09 13.42 8.67
C GLU A 161 8.10 12.41 9.28
N ARG A 162 6.81 12.75 9.29
CA ARG A 162 5.76 11.84 9.75
C ARG A 162 5.68 10.58 8.88
N ARG A 163 5.83 10.71 7.55
CA ARG A 163 5.86 9.57 6.63
C ARG A 163 7.08 8.67 6.86
N ALA A 164 8.25 9.27 7.07
CA ALA A 164 9.47 8.54 7.40
C ALA A 164 9.34 7.82 8.75
N ALA A 165 8.83 8.49 9.77
CA ALA A 165 8.56 7.89 11.08
C ALA A 165 7.57 6.73 10.98
N LYS A 166 6.55 6.83 10.13
CA LYS A 166 5.63 5.73 9.85
C LYS A 166 6.36 4.53 9.25
N ALA A 167 7.27 4.74 8.32
CA ALA A 167 8.08 3.65 7.75
C ALA A 167 8.99 3.01 8.81
N ILE A 168 9.59 3.80 9.70
CA ILE A 168 10.41 3.32 10.81
C ILE A 168 9.57 2.46 11.76
N ASN A 169 8.43 2.95 12.22
CA ASN A 169 7.55 2.23 13.16
C ASN A 169 7.11 0.87 12.59
N PHE A 170 6.66 0.84 11.35
CA PHE A 170 6.29 -0.42 10.71
C PHE A 170 7.49 -1.30 10.41
N GLY A 171 8.61 -0.70 10.03
CA GLY A 171 9.84 -1.43 9.79
C GLY A 171 10.30 -2.19 11.04
N LEU A 172 10.28 -1.53 12.21
CA LEU A 172 10.64 -2.16 13.49
C LEU A 172 9.70 -3.33 13.83
N ILE A 173 8.39 -3.17 13.61
CA ILE A 173 7.41 -4.25 13.85
C ILE A 173 7.69 -5.48 12.97
N TYR A 174 8.10 -5.24 11.72
CA TYR A 174 8.38 -6.32 10.77
C TYR A 174 9.85 -6.75 10.73
N GLY A 175 10.67 -6.31 11.68
CA GLY A 175 12.04 -6.78 11.86
C GLY A 175 13.08 -6.09 10.98
N ILE A 176 12.85 -4.83 10.61
CA ILE A 176 13.92 -4.01 10.00
C ILE A 176 15.09 -3.91 11.01
N SER A 177 16.27 -4.33 10.60
CA SER A 177 17.53 -4.07 11.30
C SER A 177 18.25 -2.88 10.68
N ALA A 178 19.01 -2.14 11.48
CA ALA A 178 20.00 -1.20 10.96
C ALA A 178 21.09 -2.00 10.24
N TYR A 179 21.37 -1.63 9.00
CA TYR A 179 22.54 -2.07 8.25
C TYR A 179 23.61 -0.97 8.32
#